data_98f81457f48c1aaef6310ad40617e399
#
_entry.id   98f81457f48c1aaef6310ad40617e399
#
_cell.length_a   1.000
_cell.length_b   1.000
_cell.length_c   1.000
_cell.angle_alpha   90.00
_cell.angle_beta   90.00
_cell.angle_gamma   90.00
#
_symmetry.space_group_name_H-M   'P 1'
#
loop_
_entity.id
_entity.type
_entity.pdbx_description
1 polymer ?
#
loop_
_entity_poly.entity_id
_entity_poly.type
_entity_poly.pdbx_seq_one_letter_code
_entity_poly.pdbx_strand_id
1 'polypeptide(L)'
;MVPAGSVVPKRSHTFDFLGTPAASQWRRWAAAPLIVLPCFLQGCSDTKSILAGDLLTTGSAAYGAESAPKDTFAARFAAAENFPSAPGREASASRARTAPGGSAEGSYRIASLSPNVPYGLPAIKQGQTQLIGFDNSAFPYHGKSGSRYSDNRVLVHVPAGFDARKPGVIVVFFHGHGATLARDVRDRQLLPAQISESGVNAVLVAPQLAYDAADSSAGKFWERGGLKRFMAEAAENLARVYGDPHAVDAFAKMPVILVGYSGGFVATASSLQVGGLGRRIKGVVLLDALYGELDKFSGWIVKNRSAFFVSAYTPYTKRHDDELARVLRDKGIPVITELNGPLKPGSVAFIATRGGVNHRDYVTLSWTQHPVTDMLLRLPRI
;
A
#
# COMPACT_ATOMS: atom_id res chain seq x y z
N MET A 1 -14.02 -65.71 -40.85
CA MET A 1 -12.76 -66.45 -40.47
C MET A 1 -12.19 -65.73 -39.27
N VAL A 2 -12.36 -66.35 -38.11
CA VAL A 2 -11.67 -66.07 -36.84
C VAL A 2 -10.58 -67.12 -36.76
N PRO A 3 -9.42 -66.87 -36.17
CA PRO A 3 -9.23 -67.24 -34.78
C PRO A 3 -8.42 -66.21 -33.98
N ALA A 4 -8.79 -65.95 -32.72
CA ALA A 4 -8.33 -66.61 -31.49
C ALA A 4 -6.84 -66.29 -31.21
N GLY A 5 -6.40 -65.66 -30.14
CA GLY A 5 -6.70 -65.77 -28.72
C GLY A 5 -5.38 -66.01 -28.00
N SER A 6 -5.11 -65.31 -26.89
CA SER A 6 -4.25 -65.77 -25.77
C SER A 6 -4.18 -64.59 -24.74
N VAL A 7 -4.75 -64.60 -23.66
CA VAL A 7 -4.78 -65.21 -22.32
C VAL A 7 -3.44 -65.02 -21.54
N VAL A 8 -3.46 -64.09 -20.63
CA VAL A 8 -3.03 -63.86 -19.21
C VAL A 8 -1.88 -64.80 -18.67
N PRO A 9 -1.02 -64.36 -17.72
CA PRO A 9 -1.46 -64.40 -16.34
C PRO A 9 -1.00 -63.23 -15.40
N LYS A 10 -1.87 -63.05 -14.38
CA LYS A 10 -1.61 -62.41 -13.10
C LYS A 10 -0.44 -63.09 -12.36
N ARG A 11 0.37 -62.28 -11.66
CA ARG A 11 1.05 -62.74 -10.46
C ARG A 11 0.81 -61.73 -9.32
N SER A 12 0.07 -62.22 -8.34
CA SER A 12 -0.03 -61.79 -6.96
C SER A 12 1.24 -62.25 -6.21
N HIS A 13 1.85 -61.37 -5.44
CA HIS A 13 2.63 -61.77 -4.27
C HIS A 13 2.27 -60.79 -3.12
N THR A 14 1.47 -61.32 -2.23
CA THR A 14 1.37 -61.00 -0.82
C THR A 14 2.66 -61.48 -0.12
N PHE A 15 3.23 -60.62 0.72
CA PHE A 15 3.98 -61.09 1.90
C PHE A 15 3.76 -60.12 3.04
N ASP A 16 3.36 -60.73 4.12
CA ASP A 16 3.06 -60.20 5.42
C ASP A 16 4.33 -59.97 6.29
N PHE A 17 4.17 -59.13 7.28
CA PHE A 17 4.53 -59.26 8.69
C PHE A 17 5.84 -58.66 9.23
N LEU A 18 5.59 -57.73 10.16
CA LEU A 18 6.25 -57.53 11.47
C LEU A 18 7.65 -56.90 11.53
N GLY A 19 7.67 -55.76 12.24
CA GLY A 19 8.90 -55.30 12.87
C GLY A 19 8.88 -53.88 13.37
N THR A 20 8.21 -53.61 14.47
CA THR A 20 8.56 -52.53 15.42
C THR A 20 9.37 -53.17 16.57
N PRO A 21 10.10 -52.43 17.42
CA PRO A 21 10.47 -51.00 17.50
C PRO A 21 11.97 -50.78 17.81
N ALA A 22 12.45 -49.59 17.61
CA ALA A 22 13.59 -49.13 18.40
C ALA A 22 13.48 -47.62 18.68
N ALA A 23 13.19 -47.33 19.91
CA ALA A 23 13.33 -46.02 20.56
C ALA A 23 14.81 -45.69 20.80
N SER A 24 15.05 -44.44 21.09
CA SER A 24 16.22 -43.83 21.69
C SER A 24 17.20 -43.14 20.74
N GLN A 25 17.17 -41.79 20.77
CA GLN A 25 18.23 -41.07 21.50
C GLN A 25 17.89 -39.56 21.54
N TRP A 26 17.30 -39.16 22.63
CA TRP A 26 17.32 -37.79 23.10
C TRP A 26 18.70 -37.47 23.65
N ARG A 27 19.50 -36.65 22.97
CA ARG A 27 20.67 -36.03 23.59
C ARG A 27 20.30 -34.67 24.12
N ARG A 28 20.26 -34.61 25.45
CA ARG A 28 20.25 -33.44 26.31
C ARG A 28 21.51 -32.61 26.04
N TRP A 29 21.35 -31.35 25.78
CA TRP A 29 22.42 -30.36 25.95
C TRP A 29 22.18 -29.65 27.27
N ALA A 30 23.13 -29.88 28.16
CA ALA A 30 23.16 -29.37 29.52
C ALA A 30 23.44 -27.86 29.53
N ALA A 31 22.82 -27.22 30.50
CA ALA A 31 23.08 -25.85 30.90
C ALA A 31 24.51 -25.67 31.40
N ALA A 32 25.17 -24.61 31.00
CA ALA A 32 26.41 -24.12 31.60
C ALA A 32 26.06 -22.98 32.57
N PRO A 33 26.74 -22.93 33.73
CA PRO A 33 26.37 -22.01 34.82
C PRO A 33 26.94 -20.61 34.64
N LEU A 34 26.14 -19.62 35.06
CA LEU A 34 26.56 -18.24 35.32
C LEU A 34 27.67 -18.20 36.35
N ILE A 35 28.81 -17.64 36.04
CA ILE A 35 29.82 -17.20 36.99
C ILE A 35 29.56 -15.72 37.30
N VAL A 36 29.08 -15.45 38.50
CA VAL A 36 29.03 -14.13 39.12
C VAL A 36 30.35 -13.90 39.86
N LEU A 37 31.11 -12.89 39.43
CA LEU A 37 32.24 -12.38 40.25
C LEU A 37 31.79 -11.07 40.92
N PRO A 38 31.97 -10.96 42.23
CA PRO A 38 31.79 -9.70 42.93
C PRO A 38 33.07 -8.88 42.89
N CYS A 39 33.00 -7.62 42.46
CA CYS A 39 34.06 -6.65 42.68
C CYS A 39 33.83 -5.89 43.94
N PHE A 40 34.84 -5.98 44.76
CA PHE A 40 35.01 -5.36 46.09
C PHE A 40 35.02 -3.82 46.02
N LEU A 41 34.32 -3.24 46.96
CA LEU A 41 34.46 -1.88 47.42
C LEU A 41 35.79 -1.71 48.15
N GLN A 42 36.56 -0.69 47.79
CA GLN A 42 37.45 -0.05 48.75
C GLN A 42 37.60 1.43 48.36
N GLY A 43 37.19 2.23 49.24
CA GLY A 43 37.27 3.65 49.34
C GLY A 43 38.66 4.15 49.80
N CYS A 44 38.90 5.39 49.50
CA CYS A 44 39.69 6.28 50.34
C CYS A 44 39.35 7.74 50.00
N SER A 45 38.89 8.40 50.97
CA SER A 45 38.79 9.83 51.16
C SER A 45 40.18 10.49 51.09
N ASP A 46 40.28 11.69 50.53
CA ASP A 46 40.97 12.78 51.20
C ASP A 46 40.59 14.14 50.60
N THR A 47 40.11 14.95 51.50
CA THR A 47 39.88 16.38 51.48
C THR A 47 41.20 17.16 51.37
N LYS A 48 41.21 18.23 50.56
CA LYS A 48 41.80 19.52 50.95
C LYS A 48 41.34 20.66 50.06
N SER A 49 40.63 21.57 50.68
CA SER A 49 40.36 22.94 50.19
C SER A 49 41.64 23.77 50.16
N ILE A 50 41.76 24.66 49.19
CA ILE A 50 42.45 25.95 49.34
C ILE A 50 41.82 26.97 48.37
N LEU A 51 41.65 28.14 48.93
CA LEU A 51 41.03 29.38 48.55
C LEU A 51 41.51 30.06 47.26
N ALA A 52 40.57 30.75 46.66
CA ALA A 52 40.56 32.14 46.17
C ALA A 52 41.65 32.64 45.22
N GLY A 53 41.25 33.27 44.15
CA GLY A 53 42.07 34.23 43.39
C GLY A 53 41.46 34.54 42.03
N ASP A 54 40.68 35.58 42.01
CA ASP A 54 40.33 36.56 40.99
C ASP A 54 40.89 36.49 39.54
N LEU A 55 40.02 36.93 38.72
CA LEU A 55 40.09 37.86 37.54
C LEU A 55 39.93 37.27 36.12
N LEU A 56 38.78 37.63 35.61
CA LEU A 56 38.54 38.28 34.29
C LEU A 56 39.09 37.61 33.02
N THR A 57 38.26 37.19 32.20
CA THR A 57 37.85 37.80 30.90
C THR A 57 37.30 36.74 29.93
N THR A 58 36.09 36.97 29.55
CA THR A 58 35.56 36.94 28.19
C THR A 58 35.92 35.76 27.28
N GLY A 59 34.92 34.98 27.02
CA GLY A 59 34.94 33.98 25.96
C GLY A 59 33.63 33.18 25.93
N SER A 60 32.48 33.87 25.88
CA SER A 60 31.21 33.24 25.54
C SER A 60 31.30 32.80 24.08
N ALA A 61 31.76 31.59 23.87
CA ALA A 61 31.52 30.91 22.60
C ALA A 61 30.05 30.55 22.58
N ALA A 62 29.26 31.43 21.97
CA ALA A 62 27.91 31.10 21.53
C ALA A 62 28.05 29.92 20.57
N TYR A 63 27.66 28.75 21.02
CA TYR A 63 27.29 27.66 20.14
C TYR A 63 26.17 28.21 19.26
N GLY A 64 26.53 28.59 18.05
CA GLY A 64 25.60 28.96 17.01
C GLY A 64 24.62 27.80 16.87
N ALA A 65 23.35 28.08 17.10
CA ALA A 65 22.26 27.23 16.70
C ALA A 65 22.41 27.06 15.17
N GLU A 66 22.96 25.95 14.78
CA GLU A 66 23.01 25.51 13.39
C GLU A 66 21.54 25.42 12.96
N SER A 67 21.11 26.41 12.17
CA SER A 67 19.76 26.47 11.62
C SER A 67 19.51 25.15 10.90
N ALA A 68 18.56 24.37 11.39
CA ALA A 68 18.07 23.16 10.72
C ALA A 68 17.85 23.49 9.23
N PRO A 69 18.24 22.60 8.34
CA PRO A 69 18.11 22.87 6.90
C PRO A 69 16.64 23.20 6.60
N LYS A 70 16.42 24.34 5.95
CA LYS A 70 15.10 24.85 5.53
C LYS A 70 14.41 23.96 4.49
N ASP A 71 14.97 22.83 4.22
CA ASP A 71 14.52 21.82 3.26
C ASP A 71 13.68 20.77 3.98
N THR A 72 12.61 21.19 4.63
CA THR A 72 11.65 20.28 5.24
C THR A 72 10.86 19.56 4.15
N PHE A 73 10.49 18.31 4.39
CA PHE A 73 9.62 17.50 3.55
C PHE A 73 8.39 18.28 3.04
N ALA A 74 7.77 19.10 3.90
CA ALA A 74 6.66 19.97 3.53
C ALA A 74 7.04 21.02 2.46
N ALA A 75 8.24 21.62 2.53
CA ALA A 75 8.69 22.61 1.56
C ALA A 75 8.96 21.98 0.17
N ARG A 76 9.50 20.78 0.13
CA ARG A 76 9.69 20.03 -1.13
C ARG A 76 8.37 19.64 -1.76
N PHE A 77 7.37 19.31 -0.95
CA PHE A 77 6.03 18.99 -1.41
C PHE A 77 5.31 20.21 -1.98
N ALA A 78 5.35 21.35 -1.28
CA ALA A 78 4.77 22.59 -1.74
C ALA A 78 5.39 23.06 -3.06
N ALA A 79 6.70 22.85 -3.25
CA ALA A 79 7.38 23.15 -4.51
C ALA A 79 6.91 22.25 -5.67
N ALA A 80 6.58 20.98 -5.40
CA ALA A 80 6.09 20.05 -6.43
C ALA A 80 4.66 20.39 -6.92
N GLU A 81 3.84 21.00 -6.07
CA GLU A 81 2.45 21.35 -6.42
C GLU A 81 2.30 22.73 -7.06
N ASN A 82 3.27 23.64 -6.91
CA ASN A 82 3.22 25.03 -7.35
C ASN A 82 3.90 25.32 -8.70
N PHE A 83 4.25 24.31 -9.50
CA PHE A 83 4.80 24.57 -10.82
C PHE A 83 3.74 25.11 -11.78
N PRO A 84 3.99 26.22 -12.50
CA PRO A 84 3.05 26.74 -13.48
C PRO A 84 2.84 25.73 -14.60
N SER A 85 1.58 25.43 -14.88
CA SER A 85 1.19 24.66 -16.06
C SER A 85 1.73 25.36 -17.31
N ALA A 86 2.27 24.60 -18.25
CA ALA A 86 2.65 25.13 -19.54
C ALA A 86 1.45 25.82 -20.20
N PRO A 87 1.62 26.95 -20.95
CA PRO A 87 0.54 27.69 -21.51
C PRO A 87 -0.25 26.81 -22.49
N GLY A 88 -1.48 26.47 -22.07
CA GLY A 88 -2.43 25.74 -22.89
C GLY A 88 -2.88 26.60 -24.07
N ARG A 89 -2.97 25.99 -25.24
CA ARG A 89 -3.63 26.54 -26.41
C ARG A 89 -5.05 26.94 -26.03
N GLU A 90 -5.36 28.23 -26.24
CA GLU A 90 -6.71 28.77 -26.11
C GLU A 90 -7.67 28.03 -27.05
N ALA A 91 -8.61 27.30 -26.47
CA ALA A 91 -9.78 26.84 -27.19
C ALA A 91 -10.89 27.89 -27.07
N SER A 92 -11.32 28.40 -28.21
CA SER A 92 -12.31 29.46 -28.35
C SER A 92 -13.61 29.13 -27.60
N ALA A 93 -14.03 30.08 -26.76
CA ALA A 93 -15.28 30.01 -26.01
C ALA A 93 -16.46 30.31 -26.94
N SER A 94 -17.32 29.32 -27.17
CA SER A 94 -18.67 29.55 -27.67
C SER A 94 -19.60 29.85 -26.49
N ARG A 95 -20.23 31.03 -26.56
CA ARG A 95 -21.26 31.51 -25.62
C ARG A 95 -22.43 30.52 -25.53
N ALA A 96 -22.67 29.96 -24.36
CA ALA A 96 -23.95 29.33 -24.03
C ALA A 96 -24.69 30.19 -23.03
N ARG A 97 -25.98 30.39 -23.33
CA ARG A 97 -26.94 31.27 -22.66
C ARG A 97 -27.25 30.76 -21.25
N THR A 98 -27.38 31.74 -20.34
CA THR A 98 -27.94 31.59 -18.99
C THR A 98 -29.38 31.11 -19.00
N ALA A 99 -29.67 30.13 -18.15
CA ALA A 99 -31.02 29.85 -17.65
C ALA A 99 -30.96 29.65 -16.11
N PRO A 100 -32.02 29.99 -15.38
CA PRO A 100 -31.95 30.36 -13.96
C PRO A 100 -32.10 29.17 -13.00
N GLY A 101 -31.53 29.34 -11.85
CA GLY A 101 -31.72 28.82 -10.52
C GLY A 101 -32.54 27.55 -10.31
N GLY A 102 -31.84 26.54 -9.72
CA GLY A 102 -32.42 25.42 -9.04
C GLY A 102 -31.40 24.83 -8.09
N SER A 103 -31.50 25.20 -6.81
CA SER A 103 -30.77 24.57 -5.73
C SER A 103 -31.20 23.10 -5.61
N ALA A 104 -30.37 22.18 -6.06
CA ALA A 104 -30.53 20.75 -5.76
C ALA A 104 -29.55 20.39 -4.64
N GLU A 105 -29.98 20.52 -3.39
CA GLU A 105 -29.42 19.76 -2.29
C GLU A 105 -29.61 18.28 -2.58
N GLY A 106 -28.53 17.65 -3.02
CA GLY A 106 -28.47 16.21 -3.21
C GLY A 106 -28.50 15.50 -1.85
N SER A 107 -29.69 15.20 -1.37
CA SER A 107 -29.93 14.29 -0.28
C SER A 107 -29.33 12.94 -0.64
N TYR A 108 -28.19 12.59 -0.03
CA TYR A 108 -27.62 11.25 -0.10
C TYR A 108 -28.53 10.30 0.69
N ARG A 109 -29.44 9.65 0.01
CA ARG A 109 -30.22 8.55 0.60
C ARG A 109 -29.25 7.42 0.90
N ILE A 110 -29.07 7.13 2.19
CA ILE A 110 -28.62 5.82 2.65
C ILE A 110 -29.66 4.84 2.15
N ALA A 111 -29.31 4.07 1.11
CA ALA A 111 -30.18 3.02 0.62
C ALA A 111 -30.29 1.97 1.73
N SER A 112 -31.42 1.96 2.44
CA SER A 112 -31.78 0.88 3.33
C SER A 112 -31.90 -0.39 2.48
N LEU A 113 -31.04 -1.37 2.74
CA LEU A 113 -31.04 -2.65 2.07
C LEU A 113 -32.34 -3.40 2.41
N SER A 114 -33.15 -3.67 1.40
CA SER A 114 -34.28 -4.60 1.52
C SER A 114 -33.76 -6.01 1.83
N PRO A 115 -34.33 -6.73 2.80
CA PRO A 115 -33.82 -8.02 3.25
C PRO A 115 -34.08 -9.21 2.32
N ASN A 116 -34.58 -8.99 1.10
CA ASN A 116 -34.95 -10.06 0.14
C ASN A 116 -34.18 -9.89 -1.18
N VAL A 117 -32.90 -10.29 -1.21
CA VAL A 117 -32.17 -10.49 -2.45
C VAL A 117 -32.04 -11.99 -2.71
N PRO A 118 -32.50 -12.50 -3.87
CA PRO A 118 -32.40 -13.93 -4.19
C PRO A 118 -30.96 -14.40 -4.23
N TYR A 119 -30.68 -15.53 -3.62
CA TYR A 119 -29.41 -16.23 -3.68
C TYR A 119 -29.02 -16.55 -5.13
N GLY A 120 -27.83 -16.14 -5.57
CA GLY A 120 -27.29 -16.52 -6.86
C GLY A 120 -27.35 -15.45 -7.96
N LEU A 121 -27.11 -14.20 -7.63
CA LEU A 121 -27.01 -13.15 -8.65
C LEU A 121 -25.82 -13.39 -9.60
N PRO A 122 -26.06 -13.25 -10.92
CA PRO A 122 -24.99 -13.25 -11.91
C PRO A 122 -24.04 -12.06 -11.67
N ALA A 123 -22.84 -12.14 -12.24
CA ALA A 123 -21.86 -11.04 -12.23
C ALA A 123 -22.54 -9.67 -12.39
N ILE A 124 -22.10 -8.67 -11.62
CA ILE A 124 -22.68 -7.32 -11.62
C ILE A 124 -22.75 -6.82 -13.07
N LYS A 125 -23.96 -6.51 -13.54
CA LYS A 125 -24.19 -6.01 -14.91
C LYS A 125 -23.71 -4.58 -15.10
N GLN A 126 -23.68 -3.77 -14.02
CA GLN A 126 -23.19 -2.39 -14.03
C GLN A 126 -22.20 -2.19 -12.89
N GLY A 127 -21.08 -1.54 -13.17
CA GLY A 127 -20.10 -1.19 -12.16
C GLY A 127 -20.69 -0.30 -11.07
N GLN A 128 -20.34 -0.57 -9.81
CA GLN A 128 -20.79 0.16 -8.64
C GLN A 128 -19.62 0.93 -8.03
N THR A 129 -19.80 2.24 -7.83
CA THR A 129 -18.84 3.10 -7.11
C THR A 129 -19.55 3.80 -5.97
N GLN A 130 -19.09 3.59 -4.74
CA GLN A 130 -19.73 4.14 -3.54
C GLN A 130 -18.68 4.75 -2.61
N LEU A 131 -19.10 5.77 -1.84
CA LEU A 131 -18.36 6.32 -0.71
C LEU A 131 -19.04 5.81 0.57
N ILE A 132 -18.35 4.97 1.33
CA ILE A 132 -18.88 4.29 2.51
C ILE A 132 -18.03 4.62 3.71
N GLY A 133 -18.61 4.96 4.86
CA GLY A 133 -17.89 5.12 6.11
C GLY A 133 -17.40 3.78 6.64
N PHE A 134 -16.10 3.71 7.01
CA PHE A 134 -15.51 2.55 7.67
C PHE A 134 -15.05 2.92 9.07
N ASP A 135 -15.29 2.05 10.04
CA ASP A 135 -14.78 2.22 11.40
C ASP A 135 -13.27 2.05 11.48
N ASN A 136 -12.70 1.23 10.60
CA ASN A 136 -11.27 0.95 10.51
C ASN A 136 -10.57 1.71 9.37
N SER A 137 -11.16 2.80 8.85
CA SER A 137 -10.50 3.71 7.91
C SER A 137 -9.32 4.43 8.58
N ALA A 138 -8.55 5.24 7.83
CA ALA A 138 -7.42 6.00 8.36
C ALA A 138 -7.82 6.88 9.55
N PHE A 139 -8.94 7.56 9.46
CA PHE A 139 -9.43 8.50 10.47
C PHE A 139 -10.86 8.16 10.91
N PRO A 140 -11.32 8.66 12.09
CA PRO A 140 -10.55 9.43 13.07
C PRO A 140 -9.42 8.60 13.71
N TYR A 141 -8.34 9.29 14.13
CA TYR A 141 -7.17 8.68 14.74
C TYR A 141 -6.64 9.56 15.88
N HIS A 142 -6.25 8.95 17.00
CA HIS A 142 -5.72 9.64 18.17
C HIS A 142 -4.50 10.52 17.82
N GLY A 143 -4.42 11.71 18.39
CA GLY A 143 -3.35 12.68 18.12
C GLY A 143 -3.55 13.51 16.85
N LYS A 144 -4.62 13.26 16.08
CA LYS A 144 -5.05 14.10 14.96
C LYS A 144 -6.49 14.54 15.18
N SER A 145 -6.75 15.83 15.18
CA SER A 145 -8.07 16.42 15.43
C SER A 145 -8.46 17.44 14.37
N GLY A 146 -9.75 17.79 14.30
CA GLY A 146 -10.31 18.72 13.34
C GLY A 146 -10.87 18.05 12.10
N SER A 147 -11.58 18.82 11.27
CA SER A 147 -12.34 18.34 10.11
C SER A 147 -11.50 17.55 9.08
N ARG A 148 -10.21 17.86 8.96
CA ARG A 148 -9.29 17.17 8.04
C ARG A 148 -8.96 15.75 8.45
N TYR A 149 -9.24 15.37 9.70
CA TYR A 149 -8.90 14.07 10.30
C TYR A 149 -10.13 13.36 10.88
N SER A 150 -11.31 13.70 10.40
CA SER A 150 -12.56 13.07 10.84
C SER A 150 -13.25 12.25 9.76
N ASP A 151 -12.82 12.37 8.50
CA ASP A 151 -13.45 11.68 7.37
C ASP A 151 -13.01 10.21 7.34
N ASN A 152 -13.95 9.32 7.62
CA ASN A 152 -13.74 7.87 7.62
C ASN A 152 -14.22 7.19 6.34
N ARG A 153 -14.59 7.97 5.32
CA ARG A 153 -15.09 7.40 4.06
C ARG A 153 -14.01 6.64 3.30
N VAL A 154 -14.46 5.62 2.62
CA VAL A 154 -13.68 4.81 1.70
C VAL A 154 -14.40 4.79 0.36
N LEU A 155 -13.69 5.04 -0.72
CA LEU A 155 -14.20 4.84 -2.06
C LEU A 155 -14.06 3.35 -2.38
N VAL A 156 -15.20 2.70 -2.58
CA VAL A 156 -15.30 1.30 -2.97
C VAL A 156 -15.80 1.24 -4.41
N HIS A 157 -15.11 0.48 -5.26
CA HIS A 157 -15.54 0.26 -6.64
C HIS A 157 -15.46 -1.22 -7.02
N VAL A 158 -16.57 -1.74 -7.53
CA VAL A 158 -16.69 -3.07 -8.11
C VAL A 158 -17.09 -2.89 -9.57
N PRO A 159 -16.23 -3.23 -10.55
CA PRO A 159 -16.53 -3.02 -11.96
C PRO A 159 -17.62 -3.95 -12.48
N ALA A 160 -18.25 -3.57 -13.58
CA ALA A 160 -19.11 -4.47 -14.33
C ALA A 160 -18.34 -5.73 -14.75
N GLY A 161 -18.98 -6.89 -14.64
CA GLY A 161 -18.38 -8.17 -15.00
C GLY A 161 -17.46 -8.78 -13.92
N PHE A 162 -17.22 -8.11 -12.80
CA PHE A 162 -16.51 -8.71 -11.67
C PHE A 162 -17.25 -9.95 -11.17
N ASP A 163 -16.51 -11.02 -10.90
CA ASP A 163 -17.05 -12.30 -10.40
C ASP A 163 -16.27 -12.77 -9.18
N ALA A 164 -16.88 -12.69 -7.99
CA ALA A 164 -16.26 -13.08 -6.73
C ALA A 164 -15.92 -14.58 -6.64
N ARG A 165 -16.49 -15.42 -7.52
CA ARG A 165 -16.21 -16.87 -7.60
C ARG A 165 -14.92 -17.17 -8.38
N LYS A 166 -14.39 -16.21 -9.12
CA LYS A 166 -13.15 -16.33 -9.87
C LYS A 166 -11.97 -15.74 -9.10
N PRO A 167 -10.76 -16.20 -9.37
CA PRO A 167 -9.58 -15.51 -8.87
C PRO A 167 -9.64 -14.02 -9.19
N GLY A 168 -9.37 -13.19 -8.18
CA GLY A 168 -9.44 -11.74 -8.30
C GLY A 168 -8.42 -11.05 -7.42
N VAL A 169 -8.35 -9.72 -7.50
CA VAL A 169 -7.42 -8.90 -6.73
C VAL A 169 -8.11 -7.66 -6.16
N ILE A 170 -7.71 -7.25 -4.96
CA ILE A 170 -8.14 -5.99 -4.37
C ILE A 170 -7.00 -4.97 -4.52
N VAL A 171 -7.26 -3.85 -5.17
CA VAL A 171 -6.37 -2.69 -5.22
C VAL A 171 -6.72 -1.77 -4.05
N VAL A 172 -5.76 -1.53 -3.17
CA VAL A 172 -5.86 -0.51 -2.12
C VAL A 172 -5.07 0.70 -2.58
N PHE A 173 -5.74 1.86 -2.68
CA PHE A 173 -5.11 3.09 -3.16
C PHE A 173 -5.00 4.12 -2.04
N PHE A 174 -3.79 4.57 -1.75
CA PHE A 174 -3.48 5.64 -0.82
C PHE A 174 -3.16 6.93 -1.58
N HIS A 175 -4.04 7.92 -1.48
CA HIS A 175 -3.93 9.18 -2.19
C HIS A 175 -2.86 10.13 -1.61
N GLY A 176 -2.49 11.15 -2.37
CA GLY A 176 -1.53 12.17 -1.97
C GLY A 176 -2.15 13.33 -1.17
N HIS A 177 -1.31 14.35 -0.93
CA HIS A 177 -1.70 15.58 -0.24
C HIS A 177 -2.83 16.29 -0.94
N GLY A 178 -3.62 17.06 -0.17
CA GLY A 178 -4.69 17.90 -0.69
C GLY A 178 -5.82 17.15 -1.39
N ALA A 179 -5.81 15.83 -1.41
CA ALA A 179 -6.78 15.07 -2.17
C ALA A 179 -8.05 14.76 -1.37
N THR A 180 -9.15 14.66 -2.11
CA THR A 180 -10.41 14.09 -1.66
C THR A 180 -10.83 12.94 -2.55
N LEU A 181 -11.56 11.98 -2.00
CA LEU A 181 -11.95 10.77 -2.74
C LEU A 181 -12.80 11.07 -3.98
N ALA A 182 -13.74 12.00 -3.88
CA ALA A 182 -14.61 12.34 -5.01
C ALA A 182 -13.88 13.16 -6.07
N ARG A 183 -13.35 14.34 -5.69
CA ARG A 183 -12.73 15.28 -6.61
C ARG A 183 -11.47 14.70 -7.26
N ASP A 184 -10.63 14.04 -6.46
CA ASP A 184 -9.32 13.62 -6.92
C ASP A 184 -9.28 12.14 -7.31
N VAL A 185 -9.60 11.22 -6.40
CA VAL A 185 -9.43 9.78 -6.65
C VAL A 185 -10.41 9.27 -7.72
N ARG A 186 -11.70 9.67 -7.63
CA ARG A 186 -12.72 9.26 -8.58
C ARG A 186 -12.63 10.04 -9.89
N ASP A 187 -12.67 11.40 -9.81
CA ASP A 187 -12.93 12.23 -11.00
C ASP A 187 -11.66 12.66 -11.72
N ARG A 188 -10.60 13.09 -11.01
CA ARG A 188 -9.35 13.54 -11.64
C ARG A 188 -8.39 12.40 -11.94
N GLN A 189 -8.21 11.46 -11.01
CA GLN A 189 -7.28 10.34 -11.14
C GLN A 189 -7.91 9.12 -11.82
N LEU A 190 -9.23 9.14 -11.99
CA LEU A 190 -10.01 8.13 -12.72
C LEU A 190 -9.80 6.69 -12.21
N LEU A 191 -9.51 6.50 -10.91
CA LEU A 191 -9.16 5.17 -10.38
C LEU A 191 -10.26 4.12 -10.66
N PRO A 192 -11.56 4.38 -10.43
CA PRO A 192 -12.63 3.43 -10.79
C PRO A 192 -12.63 3.08 -12.28
N ALA A 193 -12.41 4.08 -13.15
CA ALA A 193 -12.34 3.86 -14.59
C ALA A 193 -11.13 2.99 -14.95
N GLN A 194 -9.95 3.28 -14.42
CA GLN A 194 -8.75 2.49 -14.67
C GLN A 194 -8.90 1.02 -14.25
N ILE A 195 -9.58 0.75 -13.11
CA ILE A 195 -9.89 -0.62 -12.70
C ILE A 195 -10.82 -1.30 -13.70
N SER A 196 -11.90 -0.60 -14.11
CA SER A 196 -12.89 -1.13 -15.06
C SER A 196 -12.29 -1.39 -16.45
N GLU A 197 -11.49 -0.46 -16.96
CA GLU A 197 -10.84 -0.53 -18.28
C GLU A 197 -9.85 -1.69 -18.40
N SER A 198 -9.27 -2.11 -17.28
CA SER A 198 -8.34 -3.25 -17.27
C SER A 198 -9.00 -4.56 -17.71
N GLY A 199 -10.31 -4.71 -17.54
CA GLY A 199 -11.02 -5.97 -17.75
C GLY A 199 -10.55 -7.11 -16.82
N VAL A 200 -9.62 -6.84 -15.90
CA VAL A 200 -9.14 -7.80 -14.92
C VAL A 200 -10.16 -7.95 -13.81
N ASN A 201 -10.29 -9.15 -13.25
CA ASN A 201 -11.16 -9.40 -12.11
C ASN A 201 -10.62 -8.71 -10.84
N ALA A 202 -10.77 -7.39 -10.78
CA ALA A 202 -10.19 -6.52 -9.76
C ALA A 202 -11.23 -5.58 -9.17
N VAL A 203 -11.07 -5.21 -7.90
CA VAL A 203 -11.89 -4.21 -7.22
C VAL A 203 -10.99 -3.16 -6.56
N LEU A 204 -11.53 -1.97 -6.28
CA LEU A 204 -10.81 -0.87 -5.65
C LEU A 204 -11.38 -0.57 -4.26
N VAL A 205 -10.49 -0.33 -3.32
CA VAL A 205 -10.80 0.32 -2.03
C VAL A 205 -9.77 1.43 -1.78
N ALA A 206 -10.23 2.65 -1.59
CA ALA A 206 -9.38 3.81 -1.35
C ALA A 206 -9.86 4.57 -0.10
N PRO A 207 -9.15 4.47 1.03
CA PRO A 207 -9.52 5.21 2.23
C PRO A 207 -9.22 6.70 2.05
N GLN A 208 -10.05 7.56 2.64
CA GLN A 208 -9.71 8.95 2.83
C GLN A 208 -8.58 9.06 3.86
N LEU A 209 -7.42 9.56 3.43
CA LEU A 209 -6.37 10.03 4.33
C LEU A 209 -6.71 11.44 4.83
N ALA A 210 -5.73 12.25 5.24
CA ALA A 210 -6.01 13.62 5.66
C ALA A 210 -6.79 14.39 4.56
N TYR A 211 -8.04 14.78 4.88
CA TYR A 211 -8.96 15.38 3.91
C TYR A 211 -8.49 16.78 3.52
N ASP A 212 -8.29 17.02 2.23
CA ASP A 212 -7.89 18.32 1.67
C ASP A 212 -6.74 18.99 2.46
N ALA A 213 -5.74 18.20 2.84
CA ALA A 213 -4.64 18.65 3.69
C ALA A 213 -3.28 18.22 3.14
N ALA A 214 -2.28 19.09 3.27
CA ALA A 214 -0.89 18.80 2.96
C ALA A 214 -0.25 17.98 4.10
N ASP A 215 -0.78 16.79 4.37
CA ASP A 215 -0.35 15.91 5.45
C ASP A 215 -0.39 14.45 5.00
N SER A 216 0.72 13.73 5.18
CA SER A 216 0.88 12.30 4.87
C SER A 216 0.55 11.38 6.04
N SER A 217 -0.16 11.87 7.06
CA SER A 217 -0.53 11.04 8.22
C SER A 217 -1.30 9.80 7.80
N ALA A 218 -0.80 8.64 8.21
CA ALA A 218 -1.41 7.36 7.87
C ALA A 218 -2.58 6.95 8.81
N GLY A 219 -2.81 7.72 9.89
CA GLY A 219 -3.89 7.43 10.84
C GLY A 219 -3.78 6.02 11.44
N LYS A 220 -4.89 5.27 11.45
CA LYS A 220 -4.92 3.88 11.97
C LYS A 220 -4.02 2.90 11.23
N PHE A 221 -3.50 3.25 10.03
CA PHE A 221 -2.51 2.41 9.34
C PHE A 221 -1.12 2.44 10.01
N TRP A 222 -0.85 3.34 10.95
CA TRP A 222 0.31 3.28 11.83
C TRP A 222 0.20 2.20 12.92
N GLU A 223 -1.01 1.72 13.19
CA GLU A 223 -1.23 0.73 14.22
C GLU A 223 -0.88 -0.69 13.77
N ARG A 224 -0.40 -1.50 14.70
CA ARG A 224 -0.22 -2.94 14.45
C ARG A 224 -1.55 -3.58 14.03
N GLY A 225 -1.56 -4.20 12.85
CA GLY A 225 -2.75 -4.82 12.28
C GLY A 225 -3.78 -3.84 11.71
N GLY A 226 -3.45 -2.55 11.57
CA GLY A 226 -4.38 -1.54 11.05
C GLY A 226 -4.90 -1.89 9.66
N LEU A 227 -4.02 -2.23 8.73
CA LEU A 227 -4.45 -2.66 7.39
C LEU A 227 -5.27 -3.96 7.43
N LYS A 228 -4.96 -4.89 8.34
CA LYS A 228 -5.73 -6.15 8.47
C LYS A 228 -7.18 -5.87 8.90
N ARG A 229 -7.39 -4.97 9.88
CA ARG A 229 -8.74 -4.55 10.31
C ARG A 229 -9.48 -3.84 9.18
N PHE A 230 -8.84 -2.90 8.52
CA PHE A 230 -9.38 -2.20 7.36
C PHE A 230 -9.82 -3.18 6.26
N MET A 231 -9.00 -4.16 5.92
CA MET A 231 -9.30 -5.14 4.88
C MET A 231 -10.35 -6.18 5.28
N ALA A 232 -10.56 -6.42 6.57
CA ALA A 232 -11.68 -7.23 7.04
C ALA A 232 -13.02 -6.49 6.81
N GLU A 233 -13.10 -5.23 7.21
CA GLU A 233 -14.27 -4.38 6.97
C GLU A 233 -14.49 -4.11 5.47
N ALA A 234 -13.39 -3.97 4.70
CA ALA A 234 -13.47 -3.83 3.24
C ALA A 234 -14.10 -5.07 2.59
N ALA A 235 -13.81 -6.29 3.07
CA ALA A 235 -14.41 -7.50 2.53
C ALA A 235 -15.93 -7.53 2.72
N GLU A 236 -16.41 -7.10 3.89
CA GLU A 236 -17.85 -7.01 4.19
C GLU A 236 -18.55 -5.97 3.30
N ASN A 237 -17.93 -4.79 3.16
CA ASN A 237 -18.48 -3.72 2.33
C ASN A 237 -18.42 -4.04 0.83
N LEU A 238 -17.35 -4.68 0.36
CA LEU A 238 -17.26 -5.17 -1.02
C LEU A 238 -18.34 -6.22 -1.32
N ALA A 239 -18.58 -7.16 -0.41
CA ALA A 239 -19.65 -8.16 -0.56
C ALA A 239 -21.03 -7.49 -0.63
N ARG A 240 -21.26 -6.45 0.18
CA ARG A 240 -22.51 -5.66 0.16
C ARG A 240 -22.67 -4.89 -1.15
N VAL A 241 -21.62 -4.22 -1.64
CA VAL A 241 -21.64 -3.50 -2.93
C VAL A 241 -21.77 -4.47 -4.10
N TYR A 242 -21.15 -5.64 -4.01
CA TYR A 242 -21.28 -6.72 -4.98
C TYR A 242 -22.71 -7.33 -5.00
N GLY A 243 -23.47 -7.17 -3.92
CA GLY A 243 -24.85 -7.66 -3.81
C GLY A 243 -24.96 -9.13 -3.37
N ASP A 244 -23.86 -9.74 -2.92
CA ASP A 244 -23.87 -11.10 -2.36
C ASP A 244 -23.12 -11.13 -1.02
N PRO A 245 -23.85 -11.17 0.11
CA PRO A 245 -23.24 -11.24 1.44
C PRO A 245 -22.34 -12.48 1.66
N HIS A 246 -22.55 -13.56 0.92
CA HIS A 246 -21.71 -14.76 1.01
C HIS A 246 -20.34 -14.59 0.37
N ALA A 247 -20.14 -13.54 -0.44
CA ALA A 247 -18.86 -13.24 -1.05
C ALA A 247 -17.80 -12.67 -0.07
N VAL A 248 -18.14 -12.40 1.20
CA VAL A 248 -17.20 -11.87 2.22
C VAL A 248 -15.95 -12.74 2.29
N ASP A 249 -16.09 -14.06 2.36
CA ASP A 249 -14.97 -14.99 2.44
C ASP A 249 -14.07 -14.94 1.19
N ALA A 250 -14.66 -14.75 0.01
CA ALA A 250 -13.89 -14.58 -1.22
C ALA A 250 -13.06 -13.31 -1.17
N PHE A 251 -13.67 -12.17 -0.85
CA PHE A 251 -12.93 -10.89 -0.71
C PHE A 251 -11.90 -10.95 0.42
N ALA A 252 -12.20 -11.60 1.54
CA ALA A 252 -11.27 -11.75 2.66
C ALA A 252 -10.00 -12.54 2.28
N LYS A 253 -10.06 -13.41 1.28
CA LYS A 253 -8.94 -14.25 0.81
C LYS A 253 -8.23 -13.69 -0.43
N MET A 254 -8.83 -12.76 -1.17
CA MET A 254 -8.23 -12.18 -2.38
C MET A 254 -6.87 -11.55 -2.09
N PRO A 255 -5.89 -11.72 -2.99
CA PRO A 255 -4.63 -11.00 -2.94
C PRO A 255 -4.85 -9.49 -2.99
N VAL A 256 -3.90 -8.75 -2.42
CA VAL A 256 -3.95 -7.29 -2.31
C VAL A 256 -2.76 -6.68 -3.02
N ILE A 257 -3.01 -5.62 -3.77
CA ILE A 257 -1.99 -4.73 -4.32
C ILE A 257 -2.15 -3.37 -3.64
N LEU A 258 -1.08 -2.85 -3.07
CA LEU A 258 -1.04 -1.51 -2.52
C LEU A 258 -0.53 -0.53 -3.58
N VAL A 259 -1.25 0.54 -3.80
CA VAL A 259 -0.85 1.62 -4.69
C VAL A 259 -0.76 2.90 -3.87
N GLY A 260 0.42 3.48 -3.77
CA GLY A 260 0.65 4.76 -3.10
C GLY A 260 0.95 5.85 -4.11
N TYR A 261 0.27 6.97 -4.01
CA TYR A 261 0.56 8.17 -4.79
C TYR A 261 1.04 9.28 -3.87
N SER A 262 2.17 9.92 -4.24
CA SER A 262 2.62 11.13 -3.53
C SER A 262 2.71 10.88 -2.01
N GLY A 263 2.07 11.71 -1.18
CA GLY A 263 2.01 11.56 0.27
C GLY A 263 1.45 10.22 0.80
N GLY A 264 0.78 9.44 -0.04
CA GLY A 264 0.28 8.10 0.30
C GLY A 264 1.39 7.07 0.61
N PHE A 265 2.66 7.41 0.36
CA PHE A 265 3.78 6.52 0.67
C PHE A 265 3.88 6.16 2.16
N VAL A 266 3.54 7.09 3.07
CA VAL A 266 3.59 6.82 4.52
C VAL A 266 2.59 5.74 4.91
N ALA A 267 1.35 5.82 4.43
CA ALA A 267 0.33 4.80 4.66
C ALA A 267 0.73 3.46 4.03
N THR A 268 1.33 3.48 2.82
CA THR A 268 1.86 2.30 2.16
C THR A 268 2.97 1.65 2.99
N ALA A 269 4.01 2.40 3.37
CA ALA A 269 5.15 1.89 4.13
C ALA A 269 4.74 1.32 5.49
N SER A 270 3.87 2.04 6.22
CA SER A 270 3.35 1.59 7.52
C SER A 270 2.52 0.31 7.38
N SER A 271 1.70 0.23 6.34
CA SER A 271 0.91 -0.97 6.02
C SER A 271 1.79 -2.19 5.74
N LEU A 272 2.93 -2.00 5.09
CA LEU A 272 3.91 -3.07 4.86
C LEU A 272 4.61 -3.51 6.14
N GLN A 273 4.93 -2.56 7.03
CA GLN A 273 5.69 -2.83 8.24
C GLN A 273 4.86 -3.45 9.35
N VAL A 274 3.68 -2.87 9.64
CA VAL A 274 2.86 -3.24 10.80
C VAL A 274 1.41 -3.63 10.46
N GLY A 275 1.00 -3.50 9.21
CA GLY A 275 -0.39 -3.63 8.78
C GLY A 275 -1.02 -5.02 8.92
N GLY A 276 -0.21 -6.08 9.02
CA GLY A 276 -0.68 -7.42 9.43
C GLY A 276 -1.29 -8.30 8.33
N LEU A 277 -1.17 -7.95 7.04
CA LEU A 277 -1.65 -8.79 5.92
C LEU A 277 -0.62 -9.82 5.42
N GLY A 278 0.66 -9.66 5.75
CA GLY A 278 1.70 -10.61 5.39
C GLY A 278 1.74 -10.95 3.90
N ARG A 279 1.74 -12.25 3.58
CA ARG A 279 1.82 -12.77 2.20
C ARG A 279 0.60 -12.48 1.33
N ARG A 280 -0.48 -11.94 1.88
CA ARG A 280 -1.65 -11.53 1.11
C ARG A 280 -1.35 -10.33 0.21
N ILE A 281 -0.36 -9.48 0.59
CA ILE A 281 0.14 -8.42 -0.28
C ILE A 281 0.99 -9.05 -1.38
N LYS A 282 0.55 -8.94 -2.63
CA LYS A 282 1.20 -9.50 -3.82
C LYS A 282 1.91 -8.46 -4.68
N GLY A 283 1.68 -7.19 -4.42
CA GLY A 283 2.34 -6.12 -5.14
C GLY A 283 2.27 -4.78 -4.42
N VAL A 284 3.25 -3.95 -4.73
CA VAL A 284 3.31 -2.55 -4.33
C VAL A 284 3.65 -1.71 -5.54
N VAL A 285 2.89 -0.64 -5.75
CA VAL A 285 3.16 0.35 -6.79
C VAL A 285 3.24 1.73 -6.14
N LEU A 286 4.31 2.44 -6.39
CA LEU A 286 4.51 3.82 -5.98
C LEU A 286 4.46 4.71 -7.22
N LEU A 287 3.55 5.66 -7.21
CA LEU A 287 3.34 6.64 -8.28
C LEU A 287 3.86 7.99 -7.81
N ASP A 288 5.11 8.30 -8.16
CA ASP A 288 5.87 9.47 -7.70
C ASP A 288 5.72 9.67 -6.18
N ALA A 289 5.99 8.61 -5.44
CA ALA A 289 5.61 8.49 -4.03
C ALA A 289 6.75 8.05 -3.10
N LEU A 290 7.98 7.88 -3.60
CA LEU A 290 9.10 7.45 -2.76
C LEU A 290 9.84 8.65 -2.16
N TYR A 291 9.17 9.36 -1.23
CA TYR A 291 9.76 10.53 -0.55
C TYR A 291 10.52 10.17 0.74
N GLY A 292 10.54 8.89 1.15
CA GLY A 292 11.20 8.41 2.35
C GLY A 292 10.84 6.97 2.66
N GLU A 293 11.05 6.53 3.92
CA GLU A 293 10.70 5.19 4.41
C GLU A 293 11.43 4.04 3.68
N LEU A 294 12.64 4.31 3.18
CA LEU A 294 13.41 3.38 2.34
C LEU A 294 13.73 2.07 3.04
N ASP A 295 13.96 2.11 4.35
CA ASP A 295 14.21 0.96 5.21
C ASP A 295 13.00 0.01 5.24
N LYS A 296 11.78 0.56 5.32
CA LYS A 296 10.53 -0.21 5.35
C LYS A 296 10.28 -0.87 3.99
N PHE A 297 10.45 -0.13 2.90
CA PHE A 297 10.31 -0.68 1.55
C PHE A 297 11.38 -1.74 1.26
N SER A 298 12.66 -1.44 1.51
CA SER A 298 13.74 -2.40 1.29
C SER A 298 13.57 -3.66 2.14
N GLY A 299 13.24 -3.49 3.42
CA GLY A 299 12.97 -4.60 4.34
C GLY A 299 11.82 -5.48 3.90
N TRP A 300 10.73 -4.89 3.38
CA TRP A 300 9.60 -5.63 2.86
C TRP A 300 9.94 -6.38 1.57
N ILE A 301 10.60 -5.73 0.59
CA ILE A 301 10.99 -6.31 -0.69
C ILE A 301 11.88 -7.54 -0.47
N VAL A 302 12.88 -7.43 0.40
CA VAL A 302 13.80 -8.53 0.73
C VAL A 302 13.06 -9.74 1.28
N LYS A 303 12.08 -9.52 2.16
CA LYS A 303 11.32 -10.58 2.85
C LYS A 303 10.20 -11.18 2.01
N ASN A 304 9.72 -10.51 0.98
CA ASN A 304 8.51 -10.88 0.24
C ASN A 304 8.77 -11.12 -1.25
N ARG A 305 9.69 -12.07 -1.55
CA ARG A 305 10.09 -12.42 -2.93
C ARG A 305 8.97 -13.02 -3.79
N SER A 306 7.82 -13.33 -3.21
CA SER A 306 6.62 -13.77 -3.92
C SER A 306 5.71 -12.61 -4.37
N ALA A 307 6.10 -11.38 -4.09
CA ALA A 307 5.40 -10.16 -4.49
C ALA A 307 6.25 -9.36 -5.47
N PHE A 308 5.63 -8.42 -6.20
CA PHE A 308 6.34 -7.47 -7.04
C PHE A 308 6.40 -6.08 -6.38
N PHE A 309 7.35 -5.26 -6.83
CA PHE A 309 7.47 -3.85 -6.46
C PHE A 309 7.73 -3.01 -7.70
N VAL A 310 6.98 -1.92 -7.85
CA VAL A 310 7.17 -0.94 -8.92
C VAL A 310 7.20 0.44 -8.29
N SER A 311 8.24 1.21 -8.56
CA SER A 311 8.29 2.64 -8.29
C SER A 311 8.48 3.39 -9.59
N ALA A 312 7.49 4.19 -9.95
CA ALA A 312 7.59 5.09 -11.08
C ALA A 312 7.76 6.51 -10.54
N TYR A 313 8.71 7.27 -11.10
CA TYR A 313 9.17 8.49 -10.47
C TYR A 313 9.47 9.64 -11.44
N THR A 314 9.29 10.86 -10.93
CA THR A 314 9.74 12.10 -11.54
C THR A 314 11.11 12.52 -10.96
N PRO A 315 11.72 13.61 -11.43
CA PRO A 315 12.92 14.16 -10.79
C PRO A 315 12.78 14.46 -9.30
N TYR A 316 11.56 14.64 -8.78
CA TYR A 316 11.33 14.96 -7.37
C TYR A 316 11.66 13.81 -6.41
N THR A 317 11.34 12.58 -6.78
CA THR A 317 11.64 11.41 -5.94
C THR A 317 12.87 10.63 -6.41
N LYS A 318 13.44 10.98 -7.58
CA LYS A 318 14.57 10.28 -8.21
C LYS A 318 15.69 9.91 -7.26
N ARG A 319 16.08 10.82 -6.36
CA ARG A 319 17.17 10.55 -5.41
C ARG A 319 16.86 9.34 -4.51
N HIS A 320 15.63 9.25 -3.99
CA HIS A 320 15.22 8.15 -3.13
C HIS A 320 15.02 6.86 -3.92
N ASP A 321 14.52 6.96 -5.14
CA ASP A 321 14.37 5.81 -6.05
C ASP A 321 15.74 5.23 -6.41
N ASP A 322 16.72 6.05 -6.78
CA ASP A 322 18.11 5.63 -7.05
C ASP A 322 18.74 4.98 -5.80
N GLU A 323 18.54 5.57 -4.62
CA GLU A 323 19.08 5.06 -3.36
C GLU A 323 18.48 3.69 -3.01
N LEU A 324 17.14 3.55 -3.08
CA LEU A 324 16.50 2.27 -2.82
C LEU A 324 16.93 1.22 -3.84
N ALA A 325 16.99 1.58 -5.12
CA ALA A 325 17.46 0.67 -6.19
C ALA A 325 18.90 0.20 -5.93
N ARG A 326 19.79 1.09 -5.48
CA ARG A 326 21.17 0.74 -5.09
C ARG A 326 21.17 -0.23 -3.91
N VAL A 327 20.46 0.10 -2.82
CA VAL A 327 20.37 -0.76 -1.63
C VAL A 327 19.87 -2.16 -1.97
N LEU A 328 18.94 -2.27 -2.91
CA LEU A 328 18.40 -3.56 -3.33
C LEU A 328 19.41 -4.35 -4.19
N ARG A 329 20.13 -3.68 -5.10
CA ARG A 329 21.20 -4.32 -5.89
C ARG A 329 22.33 -4.83 -4.98
N ASP A 330 22.74 -4.04 -3.96
CA ASP A 330 23.74 -4.45 -2.97
C ASP A 330 23.31 -5.69 -2.18
N LYS A 331 21.99 -5.93 -2.08
CA LYS A 331 21.40 -7.15 -1.47
C LYS A 331 21.17 -8.28 -2.49
N GLY A 332 21.71 -8.17 -3.71
CA GLY A 332 21.55 -9.18 -4.75
C GLY A 332 20.16 -9.26 -5.37
N ILE A 333 19.34 -8.19 -5.25
CA ILE A 333 18.01 -8.14 -5.85
C ILE A 333 18.11 -7.49 -7.23
N PRO A 334 17.72 -8.22 -8.31
CA PRO A 334 17.67 -7.64 -9.64
C PRO A 334 16.67 -6.48 -9.71
N VAL A 335 17.09 -5.38 -10.31
CA VAL A 335 16.28 -4.18 -10.51
C VAL A 335 16.19 -3.91 -12.01
N ILE A 336 14.96 -3.78 -12.51
CA ILE A 336 14.68 -3.41 -13.90
C ILE A 336 14.24 -1.94 -13.98
N THR A 337 14.46 -1.33 -15.13
CA THR A 337 14.15 0.09 -15.38
C THR A 337 13.01 0.30 -16.38
N GLU A 338 12.48 -0.80 -16.90
CA GLU A 338 11.39 -0.81 -17.88
C GLU A 338 10.42 -1.97 -17.61
N LEU A 339 9.14 -1.77 -17.92
CA LEU A 339 8.11 -2.81 -17.83
C LEU A 339 7.83 -3.42 -19.21
N ASN A 340 8.71 -4.31 -19.65
CA ASN A 340 8.61 -4.96 -20.97
C ASN A 340 7.85 -6.32 -20.95
N GLY A 341 7.19 -6.65 -19.86
CA GLY A 341 6.50 -7.94 -19.72
C GLY A 341 5.64 -8.05 -18.47
N PRO A 342 5.22 -9.27 -18.12
CA PRO A 342 4.39 -9.50 -16.94
C PRO A 342 5.14 -9.21 -15.63
N LEU A 343 4.41 -8.72 -14.64
CA LEU A 343 4.89 -8.49 -13.26
C LEU A 343 4.95 -9.83 -12.51
N LYS A 344 6.06 -10.54 -12.68
CA LYS A 344 6.29 -11.83 -12.03
C LYS A 344 6.57 -11.66 -10.52
N PRO A 345 6.33 -12.70 -9.71
CA PRO A 345 6.82 -12.72 -8.32
C PRO A 345 8.31 -12.37 -8.25
N GLY A 346 8.66 -11.46 -7.35
CA GLY A 346 10.03 -10.95 -7.18
C GLY A 346 10.47 -9.89 -8.19
N SER A 347 9.63 -9.47 -9.14
CA SER A 347 9.93 -8.32 -10.01
C SER A 347 10.09 -7.05 -9.18
N VAL A 348 11.18 -6.32 -9.41
CA VAL A 348 11.45 -5.01 -8.80
C VAL A 348 11.79 -4.03 -9.91
N ALA A 349 10.94 -3.02 -10.12
CA ALA A 349 11.09 -2.06 -11.19
C ALA A 349 11.17 -0.62 -10.65
N PHE A 350 12.11 0.16 -11.19
CA PHE A 350 12.21 1.60 -10.96
C PHE A 350 12.14 2.30 -12.32
N ILE A 351 11.07 3.03 -12.57
CA ILE A 351 10.74 3.55 -13.88
C ILE A 351 10.84 5.07 -13.88
N ALA A 352 11.84 5.59 -14.55
CA ALA A 352 11.95 7.03 -14.76
C ALA A 352 10.89 7.50 -15.75
N THR A 353 10.15 8.53 -15.36
CA THR A 353 9.16 9.12 -16.25
C THR A 353 9.81 9.87 -17.41
N ARG A 354 9.25 9.73 -18.59
CA ARG A 354 9.64 10.55 -19.74
C ARG A 354 9.29 12.01 -19.48
N GLY A 355 10.10 12.95 -20.01
CA GLY A 355 9.90 14.37 -19.79
C GLY A 355 8.49 14.85 -20.16
N GLY A 356 7.98 15.85 -19.44
CA GLY A 356 6.68 16.49 -19.67
C GLY A 356 5.51 15.96 -18.83
N VAL A 357 5.72 14.94 -18.01
CA VAL A 357 4.69 14.46 -17.06
C VAL A 357 4.83 15.20 -15.73
N ASN A 358 3.76 15.85 -15.30
CA ASN A 358 3.70 16.54 -14.02
C ASN A 358 3.32 15.60 -12.90
N HIS A 359 3.80 15.89 -11.68
CA HIS A 359 3.39 15.18 -10.47
C HIS A 359 1.87 15.02 -10.34
N ARG A 360 1.12 16.10 -10.60
CA ARG A 360 -0.34 16.12 -10.49
C ARG A 360 -1.03 15.09 -11.39
N ASP A 361 -0.48 14.84 -12.58
CA ASP A 361 -1.09 13.97 -13.58
C ASP A 361 -0.61 12.51 -13.48
N TYR A 362 0.26 12.24 -12.51
CA TYR A 362 1.04 11.00 -12.44
C TYR A 362 0.20 9.73 -12.26
N VAL A 363 -1.00 9.83 -11.72
CA VAL A 363 -1.92 8.71 -11.57
C VAL A 363 -2.65 8.37 -12.88
N THR A 364 -2.73 9.33 -13.81
CA THR A 364 -3.33 9.12 -15.15
C THR A 364 -2.31 9.04 -16.26
N LEU A 365 -1.09 9.53 -16.00
CA LEU A 365 -0.03 9.59 -17.00
C LEU A 365 1.33 9.46 -16.32
N SER A 366 1.89 8.27 -16.24
CA SER A 366 3.26 8.06 -15.72
C SER A 366 4.13 7.40 -16.78
N TRP A 367 4.47 6.12 -16.68
CA TRP A 367 5.18 5.38 -17.75
C TRP A 367 4.28 5.12 -18.96
N THR A 368 2.98 5.18 -18.75
CA THR A 368 1.94 5.05 -19.77
C THR A 368 0.71 5.81 -19.35
N GLN A 369 -0.25 5.99 -20.25
CA GLN A 369 -1.59 6.43 -19.89
C GLN A 369 -2.28 5.33 -19.08
N HIS A 370 -3.01 5.72 -18.03
CA HIS A 370 -3.71 4.83 -17.11
C HIS A 370 -2.79 3.74 -16.51
N PRO A 371 -1.79 4.12 -15.72
CA PRO A 371 -0.77 3.20 -15.23
C PRO A 371 -1.31 2.08 -14.33
N VAL A 372 -2.44 2.30 -13.64
CA VAL A 372 -3.09 1.26 -12.84
C VAL A 372 -3.74 0.21 -13.73
N THR A 373 -4.33 0.61 -14.86
CA THR A 373 -4.81 -0.31 -15.90
C THR A 373 -3.68 -1.18 -16.44
N ASP A 374 -2.57 -0.55 -16.85
CA ASP A 374 -1.40 -1.26 -17.39
C ASP A 374 -0.80 -2.23 -16.37
N MET A 375 -0.67 -1.79 -15.11
CA MET A 375 -0.21 -2.64 -14.02
C MET A 375 -1.08 -3.90 -13.87
N LEU A 376 -2.41 -3.74 -13.88
CA LEU A 376 -3.35 -4.85 -13.77
C LEU A 376 -3.23 -5.82 -14.95
N LEU A 377 -3.10 -5.31 -16.17
CA LEU A 377 -2.91 -6.13 -17.38
C LEU A 377 -1.61 -6.93 -17.37
N ARG A 378 -0.60 -6.47 -16.61
CA ARG A 378 0.68 -7.17 -16.45
C ARG A 378 0.69 -8.19 -15.32
N LEU A 379 -0.39 -8.31 -14.54
CA LEU A 379 -0.46 -9.36 -13.51
C LEU A 379 -0.41 -10.74 -14.20
N PRO A 380 0.32 -11.71 -13.61
CA PRO A 380 0.23 -13.09 -14.09
C PRO A 380 -1.23 -13.52 -14.01
N ARG A 381 -1.66 -14.30 -14.99
CA ARG A 381 -3.02 -14.87 -14.96
C ARG A 381 -3.19 -15.60 -13.64
N ILE A 382 -4.09 -15.07 -12.83
CA ILE A 382 -4.39 -15.57 -11.49
C ILE A 382 -5.29 -16.79 -11.62
#